data_3123c0e7609f9f951ff99bf9632e6466
#
_entry.id   3123c0e7609f9f951ff99bf9632e6466
#
_cell.length_a   1.000
_cell.length_b   1.000
_cell.length_c   1.000
_cell.angle_alpha   90.00
_cell.angle_beta   90.00
_cell.angle_gamma   90.00
#
_symmetry.space_group_name_H-M   'P 1'
#
loop_
_entity.id
_entity.type
_entity.pdbx_description
1 polymer ?
#
loop_
_entity_poly.entity_id
_entity_poly.type
_entity_poly.pdbx_seq_one_letter_code
_entity_poly.pdbx_strand_id
1 'polypeptide(L)'
;MKQVFPYEEKESNIFPKIKRPVAEVYFWSTLVNGWLGYKMIVDTGADFTILPRYRCVDLGVDLGKDCLIKKTVGVGGKETVFFLKKKIKIKIGDFQFRIPLGFLNSNNIPPLLGREECLNLFKLTFVDFQTGISHE
;
A
#
# COMPACT_ATOMS: atom_id res chain seq x y z
N MET A 1 -16.38 8.79 6.57
CA MET A 1 -15.91 8.44 5.21
C MET A 1 -16.33 7.02 4.86
N LYS A 2 -16.83 6.82 3.67
CA LYS A 2 -17.13 5.51 3.12
C LYS A 2 -16.72 5.49 1.64
N GLN A 3 -15.85 4.56 1.26
CA GLN A 3 -15.40 4.39 -0.10
C GLN A 3 -15.63 2.96 -0.54
N VAL A 4 -15.98 2.77 -1.80
CA VAL A 4 -16.18 1.47 -2.42
C VAL A 4 -15.35 1.41 -3.69
N PHE A 5 -14.56 0.36 -3.83
CA PHE A 5 -13.70 0.16 -4.98
C PHE A 5 -14.01 -1.20 -5.63
N PRO A 6 -14.20 -1.26 -6.95
CA PRO A 6 -14.33 -2.55 -7.62
C PRO A 6 -13.00 -3.32 -7.53
N TYR A 7 -13.09 -4.65 -7.52
CA TYR A 7 -11.90 -5.48 -7.60
C TYR A 7 -11.21 -5.28 -8.94
N GLU A 8 -9.89 -5.48 -8.94
CA GLU A 8 -9.08 -5.46 -10.14
C GLU A 8 -8.97 -6.87 -10.72
N GLU A 9 -9.23 -7.02 -12.02
CA GLU A 9 -8.99 -8.28 -12.71
C GLU A 9 -7.51 -8.42 -13.05
N LYS A 10 -6.99 -9.62 -12.85
CA LYS A 10 -5.63 -9.97 -13.23
C LYS A 10 -5.61 -11.36 -13.86
N GLU A 11 -4.82 -11.52 -14.93
CA GLU A 11 -4.61 -12.82 -15.55
C GLU A 11 -3.80 -13.72 -14.60
N SER A 12 -4.09 -15.01 -14.67
CA SER A 12 -3.47 -16.02 -13.85
C SER A 12 -3.16 -17.27 -14.69
N ASN A 13 -2.08 -17.97 -14.35
CA ASN A 13 -1.76 -19.25 -14.97
C ASN A 13 -2.63 -20.40 -14.45
N ILE A 14 -3.30 -20.22 -13.32
CA ILE A 14 -4.12 -21.25 -12.68
C ILE A 14 -5.59 -21.09 -13.05
N PHE A 15 -6.06 -19.84 -13.00
CA PHE A 15 -7.44 -19.48 -13.33
C PHE A 15 -7.45 -18.55 -14.53
N PRO A 16 -8.50 -18.57 -15.37
CA PRO A 16 -8.59 -17.67 -16.52
C PRO A 16 -8.45 -16.19 -16.11
N LYS A 17 -9.04 -15.85 -14.96
CA LYS A 17 -8.96 -14.50 -14.38
C LYS A 17 -9.03 -14.58 -12.86
N ILE A 18 -8.22 -13.76 -12.19
CA ILE A 18 -8.32 -13.54 -10.76
C ILE A 18 -8.80 -12.12 -10.53
N LYS A 19 -9.74 -11.97 -9.60
CA LYS A 19 -10.19 -10.65 -9.14
C LYS A 19 -9.62 -10.41 -7.75
N ARG A 20 -8.96 -9.25 -7.58
CA ARG A 20 -8.27 -8.91 -6.33
C ARG A 20 -8.87 -7.67 -5.69
N PRO A 21 -9.03 -7.65 -4.35
CA PRO A 21 -9.49 -6.46 -3.65
C PRO A 21 -8.40 -5.38 -3.71
N VAL A 22 -8.75 -4.24 -4.27
CA VAL A 22 -7.87 -3.08 -4.36
C VAL A 22 -8.57 -1.84 -3.85
N ALA A 23 -7.78 -0.86 -3.47
CA ALA A 23 -8.24 0.48 -3.13
C ALA A 23 -7.32 1.49 -3.78
N GLU A 24 -7.88 2.59 -4.24
CA GLU A 24 -7.08 3.70 -4.73
C GLU A 24 -6.69 4.58 -3.55
N VAL A 25 -5.38 4.71 -3.35
CA VAL A 25 -4.81 5.46 -2.24
C VAL A 25 -3.89 6.54 -2.78
N TYR A 26 -4.05 7.75 -2.28
CA TYR A 26 -3.22 8.88 -2.67
C TYR A 26 -2.12 9.09 -1.64
N PHE A 27 -0.88 9.18 -2.12
CA PHE A 27 0.30 9.42 -1.31
C PHE A 27 0.81 10.82 -1.59
N TRP A 28 1.15 11.55 -0.54
CA TRP A 28 1.76 12.87 -0.72
C TRP A 28 3.19 12.71 -1.22
N SER A 29 3.50 13.36 -2.36
CA SER A 29 4.82 13.35 -2.95
C SER A 29 5.51 14.70 -2.73
N THR A 30 6.69 14.68 -2.13
CA THR A 30 7.52 15.88 -2.00
C THR A 30 8.21 16.23 -3.31
N LEU A 31 8.35 15.26 -4.21
CA LEU A 31 8.95 15.52 -5.53
C LEU A 31 8.06 16.42 -6.38
N VAL A 32 6.76 16.08 -6.48
CA VAL A 32 5.83 16.84 -7.32
C VAL A 32 5.01 17.85 -6.52
N ASN A 33 5.16 17.85 -5.20
CA ASN A 33 4.40 18.69 -4.28
C ASN A 33 2.88 18.50 -4.50
N GLY A 34 2.45 17.26 -4.47
CA GLY A 34 1.07 16.90 -4.74
C GLY A 34 0.77 15.45 -4.43
N TRP A 35 -0.46 15.05 -4.70
CA TRP A 35 -0.95 13.69 -4.46
C TRP A 35 -0.69 12.80 -5.67
N LEU A 36 -0.16 11.59 -5.41
CA LEU A 36 -0.03 10.54 -6.41
C LEU A 36 -0.92 9.37 -6.03
N GLY A 37 -1.76 8.91 -6.96
CA GLY A 37 -2.68 7.81 -6.73
C GLY A 37 -2.08 6.47 -7.15
N TYR A 38 -2.17 5.48 -6.25
CA TYR A 38 -1.77 4.11 -6.54
C TYR A 38 -2.93 3.17 -6.24
N LYS A 39 -3.10 2.15 -7.09
CA LYS A 39 -3.97 1.02 -6.78
C LYS A 39 -3.22 0.09 -5.85
N MET A 40 -3.69 -0.01 -4.62
CA MET A 40 -3.08 -0.82 -3.58
C MET A 40 -3.90 -2.09 -3.39
N ILE A 41 -3.25 -3.25 -3.30
CA ILE A 41 -3.94 -4.48 -2.91
C ILE A 41 -4.27 -4.36 -1.43
N VAL A 42 -5.54 -4.55 -1.07
CA VAL A 42 -5.98 -4.56 0.32
C VAL A 42 -5.64 -5.91 0.90
N ASP A 43 -4.55 -5.95 1.68
CA ASP A 43 -3.97 -7.20 2.18
C ASP A 43 -4.06 -7.26 3.71
N THR A 44 -5.11 -7.91 4.21
CA THR A 44 -5.33 -8.05 5.66
C THR A 44 -4.31 -8.97 6.32
N GLY A 45 -3.55 -9.73 5.54
CA GLY A 45 -2.46 -10.56 6.04
C GLY A 45 -1.14 -9.81 6.18
N ALA A 46 -1.01 -8.62 5.58
CA ALA A 46 0.22 -7.83 5.66
C ALA A 46 0.22 -6.98 6.94
N ASP A 47 1.32 -7.03 7.68
CA ASP A 47 1.44 -6.24 8.92
C ASP A 47 1.50 -4.75 8.64
N PHE A 48 2.20 -4.34 7.59
CA PHE A 48 2.39 -2.93 7.25
C PHE A 48 2.29 -2.70 5.74
N THR A 49 2.12 -1.45 5.37
CA THR A 49 1.98 -1.03 3.97
C THR A 49 3.35 -1.02 3.29
N ILE A 50 3.40 -1.58 2.09
CA ILE A 50 4.64 -1.73 1.32
C ILE A 50 4.42 -1.27 -0.13
N LEU A 51 5.40 -0.54 -0.64
CA LEU A 51 5.52 -0.20 -2.06
C LEU A 51 6.75 -0.85 -2.65
N PRO A 52 6.77 -1.13 -3.96
CA PRO A 52 7.99 -1.55 -4.62
C PRO A 52 9.04 -0.42 -4.58
N ARG A 53 10.30 -0.78 -4.60
CA ARG A 53 11.43 0.14 -4.40
C ARG A 53 11.37 1.36 -5.32
N TYR A 54 11.04 1.16 -6.60
CA TYR A 54 11.10 2.24 -7.58
C TYR A 54 10.14 3.41 -7.27
N ARG A 55 9.10 3.18 -6.45
CA ARG A 55 8.14 4.22 -6.07
C ARG A 55 8.74 5.29 -5.15
N CYS A 56 9.91 5.02 -4.56
CA CYS A 56 10.57 6.01 -3.71
C CYS A 56 10.91 7.29 -4.49
N VAL A 57 11.30 7.15 -5.76
CA VAL A 57 11.62 8.30 -6.61
C VAL A 57 10.41 9.20 -6.80
N ASP A 58 9.27 8.62 -7.16
CA ASP A 58 8.03 9.37 -7.39
C ASP A 58 7.59 10.15 -6.16
N LEU A 59 7.83 9.59 -4.98
CA LEU A 59 7.42 10.19 -3.71
C LEU A 59 8.45 11.17 -3.15
N GLY A 60 9.61 11.30 -3.79
CA GLY A 60 10.67 12.19 -3.31
C GLY A 60 11.40 11.64 -2.10
N VAL A 61 11.46 10.31 -1.96
CA VAL A 61 12.10 9.64 -0.84
C VAL A 61 13.52 9.20 -1.23
N ASP A 62 14.49 9.58 -0.41
CA ASP A 62 15.86 9.09 -0.51
C ASP A 62 16.02 7.90 0.43
N LEU A 63 16.20 6.71 -0.12
CA LEU A 63 16.27 5.48 0.68
C LEU A 63 17.38 5.49 1.72
N GLY A 64 18.52 6.08 1.38
CA GLY A 64 19.66 6.13 2.29
C GLY A 64 19.47 7.13 3.42
N LYS A 65 18.83 8.27 3.13
CA LYS A 65 18.69 9.39 4.07
C LYS A 65 17.40 9.31 4.87
N ASP A 66 16.30 8.95 4.22
CA ASP A 66 14.95 9.05 4.79
C ASP A 66 14.45 7.74 5.40
N CYS A 67 15.19 6.65 5.23
CA CYS A 67 14.74 5.31 5.63
C CYS A 67 15.72 4.61 6.56
N LEU A 68 15.17 3.69 7.36
CA LEU A 68 15.92 2.69 8.11
C LEU A 68 15.87 1.37 7.35
N ILE A 69 16.99 0.67 7.28
CA ILE A 69 17.05 -0.62 6.62
C ILE A 69 16.69 -1.70 7.62
N LYS A 70 15.72 -2.53 7.31
CA LYS A 70 15.28 -3.66 8.12
C LYS A 70 15.26 -4.91 7.27
N LYS A 71 15.60 -6.05 7.87
CA LYS A 71 15.44 -7.35 7.26
C LYS A 71 14.21 -8.02 7.87
N THR A 72 13.30 -8.48 7.03
CA THR A 72 12.11 -9.18 7.46
C THR A 72 12.11 -10.59 6.89
N VAL A 73 11.38 -11.50 7.53
CA VAL A 73 11.20 -12.87 7.05
C VAL A 73 9.80 -12.99 6.50
N GLY A 74 9.71 -13.33 5.22
CA GLY A 74 8.43 -13.58 4.55
C GLY A 74 8.38 -15.00 4.00
N VAL A 75 7.30 -15.31 3.28
CA VAL A 75 7.10 -16.63 2.68
C VAL A 75 8.25 -16.98 1.72
N GLY A 76 8.84 -16.02 1.05
CA GLY A 76 9.96 -16.19 0.12
C GLY A 76 11.35 -16.14 0.77
N GLY A 77 11.46 -16.09 2.11
CA GLY A 77 12.72 -15.98 2.83
C GLY A 77 12.94 -14.58 3.40
N LYS A 78 14.22 -14.20 3.55
CA LYS A 78 14.59 -12.90 4.10
C LYS A 78 14.49 -11.81 3.04
N GLU A 79 13.86 -10.70 3.41
CA GLU A 79 13.67 -9.55 2.54
C GLU A 79 14.21 -8.29 3.19
N THR A 80 14.80 -7.41 2.39
CA THR A 80 15.24 -6.10 2.85
C THR A 80 14.12 -5.09 2.60
N VAL A 81 13.77 -4.35 3.64
CA VAL A 81 12.75 -3.31 3.58
C VAL A 81 13.36 -1.99 4.06
N PHE A 82 13.12 -0.94 3.29
CA PHE A 82 13.50 0.42 3.66
C PHE A 82 12.29 1.11 4.27
N PHE A 83 12.28 1.25 5.59
CA PHE A 83 11.17 1.89 6.31
C PHE A 83 11.41 3.39 6.44
N LEU A 84 10.42 4.19 6.07
CA LEU A 84 10.48 5.62 6.29
C LEU A 84 10.65 5.93 7.78
N LYS A 85 11.60 6.81 8.10
CA LYS A 85 11.81 7.29 9.47
C LYS A 85 10.62 8.08 9.98
N LYS A 86 9.91 8.78 9.09
CA LYS A 86 8.70 9.57 9.38
C LYS A 86 7.54 8.99 8.62
N LYS A 87 6.38 8.95 9.24
CA LYS A 87 5.15 8.51 8.58
C LYS A 87 4.84 9.38 7.36
N ILE A 88 4.30 8.76 6.33
CA ILE A 88 3.88 9.45 5.11
C ILE A 88 2.40 9.80 5.19
N LYS A 89 2.05 10.95 4.63
CA LYS A 89 0.67 11.40 4.53
C LYS A 89 -0.01 10.71 3.36
N ILE A 90 -1.15 10.10 3.62
CA ILE A 90 -1.98 9.45 2.60
C ILE A 90 -3.42 9.95 2.68
N LYS A 91 -4.18 9.62 1.65
CA LYS A 91 -5.59 9.95 1.56
C LYS A 91 -6.35 8.80 0.92
N ILE A 92 -7.43 8.38 1.57
CA ILE A 92 -8.41 7.43 1.01
C ILE A 92 -9.74 8.18 0.96
N GLY A 93 -10.27 8.39 -0.24
CA GLY A 93 -11.39 9.32 -0.39
C GLY A 93 -10.99 10.69 0.14
N ASP A 94 -11.78 11.24 1.06
CA ASP A 94 -11.50 12.54 1.70
C ASP A 94 -10.72 12.41 3.00
N PHE A 95 -10.51 11.19 3.47
CA PHE A 95 -9.88 10.95 4.76
C PHE A 95 -8.36 10.97 4.63
N GLN A 96 -7.73 11.95 5.26
CA GLN A 96 -6.28 12.12 5.27
C GLN A 96 -5.70 11.67 6.60
N PHE A 97 -4.62 10.91 6.55
CA PHE A 97 -3.91 10.44 7.75
C PHE A 97 -2.48 10.07 7.40
N ARG A 98 -1.68 9.70 8.40
CA ARG A 98 -0.27 9.33 8.21
C ARG A 98 -0.07 7.87 8.56
N ILE A 99 0.73 7.19 7.75
CA ILE A 99 1.00 5.78 7.94
C ILE A 99 2.50 5.49 7.92
N PRO A 100 2.96 4.43 8.61
CA PRO A 100 4.28 3.88 8.35
C PRO A 100 4.32 3.26 6.96
N LEU A 101 5.43 3.41 6.26
CA LEU A 101 5.59 2.89 4.91
C LEU A 101 6.94 2.25 4.74
N GLY A 102 6.95 1.04 4.16
CA GLY A 102 8.15 0.35 3.75
C GLY A 102 8.28 0.30 2.23
N PHE A 103 9.50 0.41 1.74
CA PHE A 103 9.83 0.12 0.35
C PHE A 103 10.56 -1.21 0.31
N LEU A 104 9.97 -2.19 -0.34
CA LEU A 104 10.62 -3.49 -0.47
C LEU A 104 11.74 -3.39 -1.50
N ASN A 105 12.89 -4.01 -1.20
CA ASN A 105 14.04 -4.00 -2.11
C ASN A 105 13.80 -4.95 -3.30
N SER A 106 12.71 -4.70 -4.01
CA SER A 106 12.28 -5.43 -5.20
C SER A 106 11.32 -4.55 -5.99
N ASN A 107 11.40 -4.65 -7.32
CA ASN A 107 10.48 -3.94 -8.20
C ASN A 107 9.35 -4.84 -8.72
N ASN A 108 9.36 -6.13 -8.34
CA ASN A 108 8.44 -7.14 -8.86
C ASN A 108 7.28 -7.45 -7.93
N ILE A 109 7.07 -6.64 -6.90
CA ILE A 109 5.94 -6.81 -5.98
C ILE A 109 4.85 -5.80 -6.31
N PRO A 110 3.58 -6.17 -6.10
CA PRO A 110 2.50 -5.19 -6.16
C PRO A 110 2.48 -4.31 -4.90
N PRO A 111 1.91 -3.11 -4.97
CA PRO A 111 1.69 -2.29 -3.80
C PRO A 111 0.70 -2.98 -2.85
N LEU A 112 1.07 -3.09 -1.57
CA LEU A 112 0.23 -3.75 -0.55
C LEU A 112 -0.16 -2.76 0.54
N LEU A 113 -1.47 -2.66 0.80
CA LEU A 113 -2.00 -1.88 1.91
C LEU A 113 -2.14 -2.81 3.11
N GLY A 114 -1.38 -2.55 4.17
CA GLY A 114 -1.31 -3.39 5.34
C GLY A 114 -2.11 -2.87 6.53
N ARG A 115 -2.01 -3.58 7.67
CA ARG A 115 -2.86 -3.31 8.83
C ARG A 115 -2.37 -2.19 9.73
N GLU A 116 -1.06 -2.16 10.06
CA GLU A 116 -0.53 -1.26 11.08
C GLU A 116 -0.74 0.21 10.73
N GLU A 117 -1.43 0.90 11.61
CA GLU A 117 -1.76 2.31 11.52
C GLU A 117 -2.44 2.69 10.18
N CYS A 118 -3.05 1.71 9.53
CA CYS A 118 -3.71 1.87 8.24
C CYS A 118 -5.03 1.09 8.22
N LEU A 119 -5.04 -0.18 7.74
CA LEU A 119 -6.30 -0.95 7.66
C LEU A 119 -6.98 -1.14 9.01
N ASN A 120 -6.22 -1.22 10.10
CA ASN A 120 -6.77 -1.36 11.45
C ASN A 120 -7.64 -0.18 11.88
N LEU A 121 -7.58 0.94 11.17
CA LEU A 121 -8.40 2.12 11.46
C LEU A 121 -9.79 2.05 10.84
N PHE A 122 -10.06 1.06 10.00
CA PHE A 122 -11.25 1.03 9.16
C PHE A 122 -12.09 -0.21 9.37
N LYS A 123 -13.37 -0.05 9.06
CA LYS A 123 -14.23 -1.19 8.77
C LYS A 123 -14.02 -1.56 7.30
N LEU A 124 -13.70 -2.82 7.05
CA LEU A 124 -13.49 -3.36 5.72
C LEU A 124 -14.60 -4.33 5.37
N THR A 125 -15.09 -4.25 4.14
CA THR A 125 -16.03 -5.22 3.60
C THR A 125 -15.55 -5.71 2.25
N PHE A 126 -15.71 -7.01 2.03
CA PHE A 126 -15.39 -7.66 0.75
C PHE A 126 -16.65 -8.40 0.31
N VAL A 127 -17.43 -7.79 -0.55
CA VAL A 127 -18.71 -8.34 -0.99
C VAL A 127 -18.96 -7.98 -2.46
N ASP A 128 -19.47 -8.94 -3.21
CA ASP A 128 -19.83 -8.76 -4.63
C ASP A 128 -18.68 -8.16 -5.46
N PHE A 129 -17.44 -8.61 -5.22
CA PHE A 129 -16.24 -8.14 -5.89
C PHE A 129 -16.03 -6.62 -5.75
N GLN A 130 -16.36 -6.11 -4.57
CA GLN A 130 -16.12 -4.72 -4.20
C GLN A 130 -15.46 -4.66 -2.83
N THR A 131 -14.50 -3.76 -2.69
CA THR A 131 -13.86 -3.45 -1.41
C THR A 131 -14.52 -2.23 -0.82
N GLY A 132 -15.10 -2.37 0.37
CA GLY A 132 -15.63 -1.24 1.12
C GLY A 132 -14.66 -0.85 2.22
N ILE A 133 -14.36 0.44 2.34
CA ILE A 133 -13.52 1.02 3.39
C ILE A 133 -14.28 2.15 4.04
N SER A 134 -14.53 2.06 5.35
CA SER A 134 -15.24 3.12 6.05
C SER A 134 -14.59 3.45 7.38
N HIS A 135 -14.65 4.72 7.72
CA HIS A 135 -14.17 5.27 8.98
C HIS A 135 -15.25 6.19 9.56
N GLU A 136 -15.58 5.95 10.81
CA GLU A 136 -16.57 6.74 11.54
C GLU A 136 -15.92 7.78 12.44
#